data_681b37df8ecd79f13c0a122f73539d95
#
_entry.id   681b37df8ecd79f13c0a122f73539d95
#
_cell.length_a   1.000
_cell.length_b   1.000
_cell.length_c   1.000
_cell.angle_alpha   90.00
_cell.angle_beta   90.00
_cell.angle_gamma   90.00
#
_symmetry.space_group_name_H-M   'P 1'
#
loop_
_entity.id
_entity.type
_entity.pdbx_description
1 polymer ?
#
loop_
_entity_poly.entity_id
_entity_poly.type
_entity_poly.pdbx_seq_one_letter_code
_entity_poly.pdbx_strand_id
1 'polypeptide(L)'
;MKKYTYTIKTAFLGMLWGMTASVQADSLFTIRHMANEQNLVSLNVSEQYLLLPIQENAPESKIGIIKNNKQEGTYMNVRLARERVDYYFPLSLSAYKGQHISIDIQGLPESSLCWKELKMSDSFDMTNKEKFRPVYHHTPAYGWMNDPNGMFYKDGVYHLYFQYNPYGSMWGNMHWGHSTSTDLTHWNYEGVALAPDAWGAIFSGSCVVDKENTAGFGKDAVIAFYTSAKPSPWGDVQSQSMAYSLDNGKTFTKYEHNPILTSTERDFRDPKVFWYAPGKHWVMMLAVGQHMEIYSSVNLKEWKKESEFGAMQGAHGGVWECPDLVEVKVEGTSQKKWVLICNLNPGGPFGGSAAQYFVGSFDGKEFVNESPTQTKWLDWGKDNYATVTWSNAPEGRCIALGWMSNWQYANNIPTRQYRSANTIARDLTLYRLGEELYLKSTPSAEIKKARTEKISVPSFSVSGPYEVKSLLPTNEGAYEIEMTLKNAGASKIVFSLLNDNGEKVSMYYDVLRKQFAMDRSESGEVSFSKDFPALTVAPVADTKGDIRLRLFVDRSSVEAFGEDGKFAMTNLVFPSAPYNRMVFDSGTGKFTVKSLTVYKLQ
;
A
#
# COMPACT_ATOMS: atom_id res chain seq x y z
N MET A 1 48.68 -19.85 79.01
CA MET A 1 48.61 -19.58 77.58
C MET A 1 47.16 -19.44 77.20
N LYS A 2 46.64 -18.18 77.04
CA LYS A 2 45.30 -17.88 76.69
C LYS A 2 45.17 -17.77 75.16
N LYS A 3 44.31 -18.58 74.55
CA LYS A 3 43.95 -18.48 73.15
C LYS A 3 42.88 -17.37 72.98
N TYR A 4 43.19 -16.34 72.18
CA TYR A 4 42.24 -15.35 71.76
C TYR A 4 41.69 -15.76 70.42
N THR A 5 40.34 -15.98 70.33
CA THR A 5 39.62 -16.24 69.13
C THR A 5 39.02 -14.90 68.65
N TYR A 6 39.45 -14.38 67.48
CA TYR A 6 38.89 -13.20 66.86
C TYR A 6 37.71 -13.64 65.98
N THR A 7 36.53 -13.19 66.33
CA THR A 7 35.34 -13.32 65.49
C THR A 7 35.23 -12.10 64.60
N ILE A 8 35.45 -12.25 63.30
CA ILE A 8 35.20 -11.21 62.31
C ILE A 8 33.69 -11.17 62.03
N LYS A 9 33.03 -10.12 62.50
CA LYS A 9 31.68 -9.78 62.06
C LYS A 9 31.76 -9.03 60.73
N THR A 10 31.44 -9.72 59.64
CA THR A 10 31.24 -9.09 58.34
C THR A 10 29.89 -8.39 58.35
N ALA A 11 29.90 -7.06 58.42
CA ALA A 11 28.70 -6.28 58.24
C ALA A 11 28.35 -6.20 56.74
N PHE A 12 27.32 -6.91 56.32
CA PHE A 12 26.71 -6.69 55.01
C PHE A 12 25.90 -5.39 55.08
N LEU A 13 26.46 -4.31 54.52
CA LEU A 13 25.68 -3.10 54.21
C LEU A 13 24.84 -3.41 52.98
N GLY A 14 23.59 -3.84 53.21
CA GLY A 14 22.61 -3.92 52.17
C GLY A 14 22.19 -2.50 51.79
N MET A 15 22.63 -1.99 50.63
CA MET A 15 22.03 -0.82 50.01
C MET A 15 20.60 -1.21 49.60
N LEU A 16 19.63 -0.85 50.43
CA LEU A 16 18.23 -0.77 50.00
C LEU A 16 18.12 0.41 49.03
N TRP A 17 18.14 0.13 47.73
CA TRP A 17 17.64 1.06 46.76
C TRP A 17 16.14 1.12 46.94
N GLY A 18 15.65 2.31 47.30
CA GLY A 18 14.21 2.55 47.42
C GLY A 18 13.50 2.35 46.07
N MET A 19 12.82 1.23 45.94
CA MET A 19 11.87 1.00 44.87
C MET A 19 10.58 1.70 45.26
N THR A 20 10.29 2.85 44.65
CA THR A 20 8.92 3.41 44.70
C THR A 20 8.07 2.61 43.71
N ALA A 21 7.45 1.54 44.19
CA ALA A 21 6.34 0.93 43.50
C ALA A 21 5.11 1.79 43.78
N SER A 22 4.66 2.56 42.80
CA SER A 22 3.33 3.18 42.88
C SER A 22 2.30 2.07 42.66
N VAL A 23 1.75 1.53 43.72
CA VAL A 23 0.60 0.62 43.64
C VAL A 23 -0.63 1.48 43.42
N GLN A 24 -1.07 1.56 42.18
CA GLN A 24 -2.37 2.10 41.82
C GLN A 24 -3.38 0.95 42.07
N ALA A 25 -4.31 1.13 43.03
CA ALA A 25 -5.38 0.17 43.30
C ALA A 25 -6.21 0.00 42.02
N ASP A 26 -6.46 -1.26 41.61
CA ASP A 26 -7.15 -1.72 40.39
C ASP A 26 -6.36 -1.69 39.08
N SER A 27 -5.04 -1.65 39.06
CA SER A 27 -4.30 -1.81 37.81
C SER A 27 -4.16 -3.29 37.44
N LEU A 28 -4.67 -3.67 36.26
CA LEU A 28 -4.55 -5.00 35.66
C LEU A 28 -3.09 -5.37 35.33
N PHE A 29 -2.17 -4.45 35.53
CA PHE A 29 -0.73 -4.60 35.30
C PHE A 29 0.10 -3.77 36.30
N THR A 30 1.35 -4.15 36.47
CA THR A 30 2.34 -3.40 37.26
C THR A 30 3.47 -2.89 36.37
N ILE A 31 3.92 -1.66 36.64
CA ILE A 31 5.05 -1.04 35.89
C ILE A 31 6.26 -0.95 36.83
N ARG A 32 7.40 -1.42 36.32
CA ARG A 32 8.70 -1.28 36.98
C ARG A 32 9.66 -0.51 36.09
N HIS A 33 10.07 0.67 36.56
CA HIS A 33 11.11 1.46 35.92
C HIS A 33 12.50 0.99 36.36
N MET A 34 13.42 0.91 35.41
CA MET A 34 14.81 0.49 35.60
C MET A 34 15.77 1.53 35.00
N ALA A 35 17.07 1.37 35.26
CA ALA A 35 18.09 2.25 34.70
C ALA A 35 18.08 2.26 33.17
N ASN A 36 18.58 3.34 32.56
CA ASN A 36 18.71 3.51 31.11
C ASN A 36 17.36 3.45 30.34
N GLU A 37 16.29 3.97 30.94
CA GLU A 37 14.94 4.02 30.32
C GLU A 37 14.43 2.63 29.91
N GLN A 38 14.91 1.57 30.56
CA GLN A 38 14.34 0.25 30.42
C GLN A 38 13.19 0.08 31.41
N ASN A 39 12.07 -0.43 30.95
CA ASN A 39 10.84 -0.52 31.74
C ASN A 39 10.17 -1.86 31.49
N LEU A 40 9.56 -2.43 32.54
CA LEU A 40 8.87 -3.69 32.46
C LEU A 40 7.41 -3.52 32.89
N VAL A 41 6.50 -3.81 32.02
CA VAL A 41 5.05 -3.86 32.29
C VAL A 41 4.68 -5.33 32.46
N SER A 42 4.39 -5.75 33.70
CA SER A 42 4.03 -7.14 34.02
C SER A 42 2.53 -7.25 34.18
N LEU A 43 1.90 -8.20 33.49
CA LEU A 43 0.44 -8.36 33.47
C LEU A 43 -0.02 -9.82 33.41
N ASN A 44 -1.16 -10.10 34.01
CA ASN A 44 -1.93 -11.30 33.77
C ASN A 44 -2.95 -10.98 32.67
N VAL A 45 -2.83 -11.63 31.52
CA VAL A 45 -3.63 -11.30 30.34
C VAL A 45 -5.07 -11.77 30.53
N SER A 46 -5.97 -10.84 30.81
CA SER A 46 -7.42 -11.07 30.91
C SER A 46 -8.16 -10.55 29.68
N GLU A 47 -7.68 -9.48 29.06
CA GLU A 47 -8.29 -8.79 27.95
C GLU A 47 -7.54 -9.03 26.63
N GLN A 48 -8.16 -8.65 25.51
CA GLN A 48 -7.65 -8.95 24.19
C GLN A 48 -6.48 -8.04 23.76
N TYR A 49 -6.46 -6.79 24.24
CA TYR A 49 -5.49 -5.79 23.83
C TYR A 49 -4.86 -5.05 25.02
N LEU A 50 -3.58 -4.67 24.85
CA LEU A 50 -3.02 -3.52 25.53
C LEU A 50 -3.04 -2.33 24.54
N LEU A 51 -3.78 -1.27 24.88
CA LEU A 51 -3.85 -0.06 24.07
C LEU A 51 -2.63 0.80 24.36
N LEU A 52 -1.82 1.01 23.30
CA LEU A 52 -0.60 1.80 23.31
C LEU A 52 -0.94 3.25 22.98
N PRO A 53 -0.71 4.21 23.90
CA PRO A 53 -0.90 5.63 23.60
C PRO A 53 0.25 6.14 22.72
N ILE A 54 -0.07 6.69 21.55
CA ILE A 54 0.89 7.13 20.55
C ILE A 54 0.98 8.65 20.51
N GLN A 55 2.22 9.15 20.41
CA GLN A 55 2.54 10.51 20.03
C GLN A 55 3.37 10.49 18.75
N GLU A 56 2.78 10.84 17.63
CA GLU A 56 3.33 10.62 16.29
C GLU A 56 4.74 11.18 16.07
N ASN A 57 5.03 12.34 16.68
CA ASN A 57 6.33 13.00 16.58
C ASN A 57 7.31 12.65 17.74
N ALA A 58 6.96 11.69 18.61
CA ALA A 58 7.87 11.28 19.67
C ALA A 58 9.04 10.45 19.10
N PRO A 59 10.20 10.44 19.76
CA PRO A 59 11.23 9.45 19.48
C PRO A 59 10.70 8.03 19.65
N GLU A 60 11.21 7.11 18.85
CA GLU A 60 10.85 5.70 18.92
C GLU A 60 11.36 5.06 20.22
N SER A 61 10.49 4.25 20.83
CA SER A 61 10.80 3.31 21.89
C SER A 61 10.73 1.90 21.32
N LYS A 62 11.44 0.95 21.90
CA LYS A 62 11.35 -0.46 21.51
C LYS A 62 10.43 -1.20 22.46
N ILE A 63 9.48 -1.97 21.94
CA ILE A 63 8.63 -2.85 22.73
C ILE A 63 8.86 -4.31 22.36
N GLY A 64 8.90 -5.19 23.34
CA GLY A 64 9.03 -6.63 23.16
C GLY A 64 8.21 -7.39 24.19
N ILE A 65 7.69 -8.55 23.82
CA ILE A 65 6.95 -9.44 24.73
C ILE A 65 7.91 -10.45 25.33
N ILE A 66 7.87 -10.60 26.65
CA ILE A 66 8.66 -11.56 27.42
C ILE A 66 7.71 -12.57 28.06
N LYS A 67 7.89 -13.84 27.75
CA LYS A 67 7.15 -14.95 28.35
C LYS A 67 8.14 -15.98 28.88
N ASN A 68 7.96 -16.45 30.13
CA ASN A 68 8.85 -17.43 30.77
C ASN A 68 10.34 -17.03 30.68
N ASN A 69 10.65 -15.75 30.90
CA ASN A 69 11.98 -15.15 30.77
C ASN A 69 12.64 -15.27 29.37
N LYS A 70 11.84 -15.48 28.35
CA LYS A 70 12.30 -15.50 26.95
C LYS A 70 11.51 -14.45 26.15
N GLN A 71 12.21 -13.79 25.26
CA GLN A 71 11.60 -12.88 24.28
C GLN A 71 10.76 -13.70 23.28
N GLU A 72 9.53 -13.27 23.06
CA GLU A 72 8.62 -13.76 22.02
C GLU A 72 8.68 -12.81 20.82
N GLY A 73 9.02 -13.34 19.66
CA GLY A 73 9.13 -12.52 18.43
C GLY A 73 10.30 -11.52 18.45
N THR A 74 10.13 -10.42 17.74
CA THR A 74 11.11 -9.34 17.61
C THR A 74 10.66 -8.09 18.36
N TYR A 75 11.60 -7.20 18.69
CA TYR A 75 11.24 -5.86 19.18
C TYR A 75 10.66 -5.03 18.06
N MET A 76 9.60 -4.27 18.39
CA MET A 76 8.95 -3.31 17.50
C MET A 76 9.30 -1.89 17.94
N ASN A 77 9.50 -1.00 16.98
CA ASN A 77 9.68 0.43 17.23
C ASN A 77 8.31 1.11 17.34
N VAL A 78 8.05 1.80 18.43
CA VAL A 78 6.77 2.45 18.69
C VAL A 78 6.99 3.85 19.23
N ARG A 79 6.26 4.83 18.72
CA ARG A 79 6.32 6.24 19.16
C ARG A 79 5.37 6.47 20.32
N LEU A 80 5.71 5.93 21.49
CA LEU A 80 4.88 6.04 22.69
C LEU A 80 4.78 7.47 23.21
N ALA A 81 3.61 7.81 23.75
CA ALA A 81 3.29 9.16 24.22
C ALA A 81 4.20 9.62 25.36
N ARG A 82 4.92 10.70 25.14
CA ARG A 82 5.77 11.37 26.16
C ARG A 82 5.04 12.54 26.82
N GLU A 83 4.39 13.40 26.04
CA GLU A 83 3.76 14.66 26.51
C GLU A 83 2.25 14.73 26.19
N ARG A 84 1.80 14.10 25.11
CA ARG A 84 0.40 14.06 24.67
C ARG A 84 0.08 12.72 24.01
N VAL A 85 -1.22 12.39 23.94
CA VAL A 85 -1.72 11.23 23.17
C VAL A 85 -2.38 11.76 21.91
N ASP A 86 -1.87 11.39 20.74
CA ASP A 86 -2.49 11.72 19.46
C ASP A 86 -3.58 10.69 19.11
N TYR A 87 -3.33 9.40 19.35
CA TYR A 87 -4.25 8.25 19.15
C TYR A 87 -3.73 7.00 19.86
N TYR A 88 -4.50 5.92 19.82
CA TYR A 88 -4.10 4.63 20.38
C TYR A 88 -3.93 3.57 19.30
N PHE A 89 -2.99 2.62 19.52
CA PHE A 89 -2.89 1.39 18.76
C PHE A 89 -3.04 0.16 19.66
N PRO A 90 -3.65 -0.95 19.15
CA PRO A 90 -3.81 -2.18 19.91
C PRO A 90 -2.57 -3.06 19.78
N LEU A 91 -1.94 -3.43 20.90
CA LEU A 91 -1.06 -4.58 20.95
C LEU A 91 -1.92 -5.80 21.26
N SER A 92 -2.03 -6.73 20.32
CA SER A 92 -2.84 -7.95 20.53
C SER A 92 -2.19 -8.86 21.57
N LEU A 93 -2.99 -9.23 22.57
CA LEU A 93 -2.61 -10.15 23.63
C LEU A 93 -3.37 -11.49 23.55
N SER A 94 -4.17 -11.70 22.51
CA SER A 94 -5.06 -12.85 22.36
C SER A 94 -4.34 -14.20 22.47
N ALA A 95 -3.10 -14.28 21.96
CA ALA A 95 -2.27 -15.49 22.04
C ALA A 95 -1.79 -15.81 23.47
N TYR A 96 -1.91 -14.86 24.41
CA TYR A 96 -1.44 -14.96 25.78
C TYR A 96 -2.57 -14.99 26.81
N LYS A 97 -3.83 -15.08 26.38
CA LYS A 97 -4.99 -15.06 27.29
C LYS A 97 -4.87 -16.08 28.40
N GLY A 98 -5.08 -15.65 29.65
CA GLY A 98 -4.93 -16.47 30.84
C GLY A 98 -3.48 -16.73 31.29
N GLN A 99 -2.49 -16.11 30.67
CA GLN A 99 -1.08 -16.27 30.97
C GLN A 99 -0.49 -15.01 31.62
N HIS A 100 0.61 -15.20 32.33
CA HIS A 100 1.43 -14.10 32.81
C HIS A 100 2.52 -13.78 31.79
N ILE A 101 2.62 -12.52 31.37
CA ILE A 101 3.65 -12.01 30.47
C ILE A 101 4.23 -10.70 31.02
N SER A 102 5.35 -10.30 30.49
CA SER A 102 5.89 -8.96 30.65
C SER A 102 6.12 -8.31 29.29
N ILE A 103 5.91 -7.00 29.22
CA ILE A 103 6.24 -6.20 28.06
C ILE A 103 7.45 -5.35 28.44
N ASP A 104 8.59 -5.59 27.76
CA ASP A 104 9.80 -4.80 27.88
C ASP A 104 9.69 -3.56 26.98
N ILE A 105 9.82 -2.39 27.57
CA ILE A 105 9.75 -1.09 26.88
C ILE A 105 11.07 -0.35 27.13
N GLN A 106 11.81 -0.11 26.06
CA GLN A 106 13.12 0.53 26.10
C GLN A 106 13.10 1.90 25.44
N GLY A 107 13.86 2.86 25.99
CA GLY A 107 13.98 4.22 25.47
C GLY A 107 12.77 5.10 25.74
N LEU A 108 12.01 4.81 26.83
CA LEU A 108 10.88 5.62 27.27
C LEU A 108 11.12 6.16 28.69
N PRO A 109 11.27 7.49 28.88
CA PRO A 109 11.48 8.08 30.18
C PRO A 109 10.38 7.77 31.20
N GLU A 110 10.71 7.64 32.48
CA GLU A 110 9.76 7.43 33.58
C GLU A 110 8.72 8.57 33.68
N SER A 111 9.08 9.80 33.27
CA SER A 111 8.17 10.96 33.28
C SER A 111 7.15 10.95 32.15
N SER A 112 7.19 9.97 31.22
CA SER A 112 6.33 9.94 30.04
C SER A 112 4.85 9.75 30.38
N LEU A 113 3.99 10.45 29.63
CA LEU A 113 2.53 10.34 29.77
C LEU A 113 2.01 8.92 29.50
N CYS A 114 2.70 8.17 28.66
CA CYS A 114 2.38 6.78 28.32
C CYS A 114 2.03 5.94 29.55
N TRP A 115 2.78 6.05 30.65
CA TRP A 115 2.58 5.23 31.84
C TRP A 115 1.23 5.42 32.53
N LYS A 116 0.62 6.60 32.35
CA LYS A 116 -0.73 6.92 32.88
C LYS A 116 -1.85 6.54 31.90
N GLU A 117 -1.51 6.40 30.62
CA GLU A 117 -2.47 6.24 29.53
C GLU A 117 -2.51 4.80 28.95
N LEU A 118 -1.56 3.92 29.36
CA LEU A 118 -1.65 2.49 29.05
C LEU A 118 -2.93 1.90 29.66
N LYS A 119 -3.66 1.12 28.89
CA LYS A 119 -4.90 0.47 29.36
C LYS A 119 -5.16 -0.84 28.65
N MET A 120 -5.69 -1.79 29.41
CA MET A 120 -6.22 -3.04 28.88
C MET A 120 -7.61 -2.82 28.27
N SER A 121 -7.97 -3.59 27.25
CA SER A 121 -9.30 -3.53 26.63
C SER A 121 -9.62 -4.82 25.86
N ASP A 122 -10.88 -5.24 25.89
CA ASP A 122 -11.40 -6.33 25.05
C ASP A 122 -11.79 -5.83 23.64
N SER A 123 -11.76 -4.52 23.40
CA SER A 123 -12.15 -3.94 22.12
C SER A 123 -11.23 -2.79 21.69
N PHE A 124 -11.13 -2.61 20.38
CA PHE A 124 -10.51 -1.47 19.74
C PHE A 124 -11.40 -1.01 18.60
N ASP A 125 -11.68 0.29 18.52
CA ASP A 125 -12.49 0.84 17.43
C ASP A 125 -11.67 0.88 16.12
N MET A 126 -11.94 -0.04 15.22
CA MET A 126 -11.32 -0.13 13.90
C MET A 126 -12.09 0.64 12.82
N THR A 127 -13.22 1.28 13.16
CA THR A 127 -14.04 1.98 12.15
C THR A 127 -13.42 3.28 11.66
N ASN A 128 -12.58 3.88 12.48
CA ASN A 128 -11.78 5.08 12.22
C ASN A 128 -12.49 6.11 11.31
N LYS A 129 -13.12 7.11 11.89
CA LYS A 129 -13.93 8.14 11.21
C LYS A 129 -13.15 9.40 10.86
N GLU A 130 -11.85 9.30 10.59
CA GLU A 130 -11.06 10.46 10.20
C GLU A 130 -11.59 11.11 8.92
N LYS A 131 -11.45 12.44 8.87
CA LYS A 131 -11.96 13.30 7.80
C LYS A 131 -11.59 12.80 6.41
N PHE A 132 -10.32 12.41 6.20
CA PHE A 132 -9.79 12.02 4.90
C PHE A 132 -9.86 10.51 4.62
N ARG A 133 -10.48 9.73 5.54
CA ARG A 133 -10.62 8.29 5.29
C ARG A 133 -11.53 8.06 4.09
N PRO A 134 -11.04 7.36 3.04
CA PRO A 134 -11.84 7.02 1.87
C PRO A 134 -13.13 6.28 2.21
N VAL A 135 -14.14 6.45 1.36
CA VAL A 135 -15.44 5.79 1.50
C VAL A 135 -15.40 4.40 0.85
N TYR A 136 -14.81 4.28 -0.34
CA TYR A 136 -14.83 3.05 -1.13
C TYR A 136 -13.44 2.51 -1.52
N HIS A 137 -12.36 3.25 -1.28
CA HIS A 137 -11.01 2.71 -1.47
C HIS A 137 -10.58 1.86 -0.28
N HIS A 138 -9.83 0.80 -0.54
CA HIS A 138 -9.22 0.01 0.52
C HIS A 138 -8.21 0.82 1.32
N THR A 139 -8.30 0.74 2.64
CA THR A 139 -7.38 1.34 3.61
C THR A 139 -7.07 0.34 4.72
N PRO A 140 -5.93 0.45 5.42
CA PRO A 140 -5.74 -0.34 6.63
C PRO A 140 -6.78 0.07 7.67
N ALA A 141 -7.21 -0.85 8.51
CA ALA A 141 -8.12 -0.53 9.62
C ALA A 141 -7.52 0.54 10.53
N TYR A 142 -6.23 0.46 10.79
CA TYR A 142 -5.39 1.43 11.51
C TYR A 142 -3.93 1.22 11.09
N GLY A 143 -3.04 2.13 11.45
CA GLY A 143 -1.62 2.03 11.16
C GLY A 143 -1.22 2.45 9.75
N TRP A 144 0.00 2.14 9.36
CA TRP A 144 0.57 2.44 8.06
C TRP A 144 0.35 1.29 7.08
N MET A 145 0.06 1.63 5.82
CA MET A 145 0.07 0.70 4.69
C MET A 145 0.87 1.27 3.52
N ASN A 146 1.60 0.41 2.80
CA ASN A 146 2.15 0.73 1.48
C ASN A 146 1.84 -0.38 0.46
N ASP A 147 2.81 -1.07 -0.10
CA ASP A 147 2.67 -1.97 -1.25
C ASP A 147 1.58 -3.03 -1.07
N PRO A 148 0.69 -3.24 -2.05
CA PRO A 148 -0.11 -4.44 -2.12
C PRO A 148 0.80 -5.66 -2.34
N ASN A 149 0.54 -6.76 -1.62
CA ASN A 149 1.36 -7.96 -1.60
C ASN A 149 0.48 -9.21 -1.75
N GLY A 150 1.11 -10.31 -2.15
CA GLY A 150 0.53 -11.63 -2.03
C GLY A 150 -0.86 -11.80 -2.63
N MET A 151 -1.24 -10.99 -3.61
CA MET A 151 -2.60 -10.97 -4.15
C MET A 151 -2.91 -12.24 -4.93
N PHE A 152 -3.95 -12.97 -4.53
CA PHE A 152 -4.47 -14.13 -5.25
C PHE A 152 -6.00 -14.24 -5.13
N TYR A 153 -6.60 -14.93 -6.09
CA TYR A 153 -8.02 -15.26 -6.06
C TYR A 153 -8.19 -16.77 -5.87
N LYS A 154 -9.03 -17.16 -4.93
CA LYS A 154 -9.35 -18.55 -4.66
C LYS A 154 -10.76 -18.67 -4.08
N ASP A 155 -11.52 -19.66 -4.57
CA ASP A 155 -12.84 -20.04 -4.05
C ASP A 155 -13.83 -18.87 -3.90
N GLY A 156 -13.83 -17.93 -4.88
CA GLY A 156 -14.73 -16.77 -4.88
C GLY A 156 -14.23 -15.58 -4.06
N VAL A 157 -13.03 -15.64 -3.49
CA VAL A 157 -12.47 -14.62 -2.61
C VAL A 157 -11.19 -14.03 -3.22
N TYR A 158 -11.13 -12.71 -3.28
CA TYR A 158 -9.92 -11.94 -3.55
C TYR A 158 -9.18 -11.71 -2.24
N HIS A 159 -7.95 -12.20 -2.14
CA HIS A 159 -7.05 -11.94 -1.02
C HIS A 159 -6.11 -10.80 -1.40
N LEU A 160 -5.96 -9.86 -0.49
CA LEU A 160 -5.04 -8.73 -0.56
C LEU A 160 -4.22 -8.69 0.72
N TYR A 161 -2.93 -8.98 0.61
CA TYR A 161 -1.99 -8.64 1.67
C TYR A 161 -1.35 -7.30 1.33
N PHE A 162 -0.75 -6.67 2.34
CA PHE A 162 -0.11 -5.37 2.15
C PHE A 162 0.99 -5.14 3.17
N GLN A 163 1.98 -4.35 2.80
CA GLN A 163 2.99 -3.87 3.72
C GLN A 163 2.34 -3.10 4.84
N TYR A 164 2.60 -3.47 6.09
CA TYR A 164 1.82 -3.01 7.22
C TYR A 164 2.67 -2.72 8.45
N ASN A 165 2.48 -1.53 9.05
CA ASN A 165 2.94 -1.24 10.40
C ASN A 165 1.72 -1.15 11.34
N PRO A 166 1.45 -2.16 12.17
CA PRO A 166 0.32 -2.14 13.11
C PRO A 166 0.58 -1.31 14.38
N TYR A 167 1.77 -0.73 14.53
CA TYR A 167 2.18 0.00 15.74
C TYR A 167 2.49 1.47 15.49
N GLY A 168 2.22 1.98 14.30
CA GLY A 168 2.44 3.37 13.93
C GLY A 168 1.86 3.72 12.58
N SER A 169 1.60 5.03 12.36
CA SER A 169 1.13 5.56 11.08
C SER A 169 2.29 6.03 10.19
N MET A 170 3.51 5.62 10.49
CA MET A 170 4.70 5.87 9.68
C MET A 170 5.30 4.55 9.23
N TRP A 171 6.05 4.59 8.14
CA TRP A 171 6.75 3.42 7.66
C TRP A 171 7.69 2.84 8.73
N GLY A 172 7.67 1.54 8.89
CA GLY A 172 8.49 0.80 9.85
C GLY A 172 7.84 -0.54 10.21
N ASN A 173 8.51 -1.39 10.97
CA ASN A 173 7.99 -2.67 11.49
C ASN A 173 7.23 -3.50 10.45
N MET A 174 7.74 -3.64 9.23
CA MET A 174 6.97 -4.22 8.13
C MET A 174 6.50 -5.64 8.43
N HIS A 175 5.19 -5.78 8.45
CA HIS A 175 4.40 -7.00 8.47
C HIS A 175 3.65 -7.15 7.15
N TRP A 176 3.00 -8.26 6.91
CA TRP A 176 1.88 -8.32 5.98
C TRP A 176 0.55 -8.24 6.74
N GLY A 177 -0.21 -7.16 6.52
CA GLY A 177 -1.64 -7.10 6.84
C GLY A 177 -2.42 -7.90 5.81
N HIS A 178 -3.65 -8.28 6.13
CA HIS A 178 -4.51 -9.08 5.28
C HIS A 178 -5.93 -8.51 5.22
N SER A 179 -6.46 -8.40 4.02
CA SER A 179 -7.86 -8.09 3.76
C SER A 179 -8.43 -9.02 2.70
N THR A 180 -9.74 -9.27 2.76
CA THR A 180 -10.46 -10.11 1.81
C THR A 180 -11.65 -9.38 1.20
N SER A 181 -12.00 -9.72 -0.04
CA SER A 181 -13.17 -9.21 -0.73
C SER A 181 -13.78 -10.26 -1.66
N THR A 182 -15.09 -10.21 -1.85
CA THR A 182 -15.78 -11.00 -2.88
C THR A 182 -16.12 -10.18 -4.13
N ASP A 183 -15.85 -8.86 -4.11
CA ASP A 183 -16.29 -7.94 -5.16
C ASP A 183 -15.32 -6.78 -5.46
N LEU A 184 -14.08 -6.81 -4.90
CA LEU A 184 -13.05 -5.79 -5.10
C LEU A 184 -13.41 -4.37 -4.61
N THR A 185 -14.56 -4.18 -3.97
CA THR A 185 -15.04 -2.88 -3.49
C THR A 185 -15.26 -2.86 -1.98
N HIS A 186 -15.73 -3.95 -1.42
CA HIS A 186 -15.96 -4.09 0.01
C HIS A 186 -14.89 -5.02 0.60
N TRP A 187 -14.12 -4.51 1.55
CA TRP A 187 -12.97 -5.20 2.11
C TRP A 187 -13.17 -5.50 3.59
N ASN A 188 -12.88 -6.73 3.99
CA ASN A 188 -12.85 -7.15 5.38
C ASN A 188 -11.39 -7.26 5.83
N TYR A 189 -11.03 -6.58 6.92
CA TYR A 189 -9.72 -6.70 7.53
C TYR A 189 -9.64 -7.97 8.36
N GLU A 190 -8.67 -8.83 8.04
CA GLU A 190 -8.48 -10.16 8.65
C GLU A 190 -7.36 -10.17 9.71
N GLY A 191 -6.60 -9.08 9.84
CA GLY A 191 -5.50 -8.98 10.79
C GLY A 191 -4.11 -9.05 10.15
N VAL A 192 -3.11 -9.41 10.95
CA VAL A 192 -1.72 -9.61 10.50
C VAL A 192 -1.54 -11.06 10.06
N ALA A 193 -1.12 -11.28 8.82
CA ALA A 193 -0.85 -12.62 8.26
C ALA A 193 0.59 -13.08 8.46
N LEU A 194 1.57 -12.17 8.29
CA LEU A 194 2.99 -12.45 8.49
C LEU A 194 3.62 -11.36 9.36
N ALA A 195 4.35 -11.79 10.39
CA ALA A 195 5.07 -10.90 11.31
C ALA A 195 6.58 -11.11 11.20
N PRO A 196 7.41 -10.10 11.49
CA PRO A 196 8.86 -10.20 11.55
C PRO A 196 9.35 -11.35 12.43
N ASP A 197 10.55 -11.86 12.10
CA ASP A 197 11.25 -12.88 12.88
C ASP A 197 12.76 -12.62 12.91
N ALA A 198 13.55 -13.64 13.22
CA ALA A 198 15.02 -13.55 13.27
C ALA A 198 15.67 -13.18 11.91
N TRP A 199 14.93 -13.33 10.81
CA TRP A 199 15.37 -12.93 9.47
C TRP A 199 15.00 -11.48 9.12
N GLY A 200 14.34 -10.77 10.03
CA GLY A 200 14.00 -9.35 9.92
C GLY A 200 12.56 -9.06 9.56
N ALA A 201 12.34 -7.87 9.03
CA ALA A 201 11.03 -7.39 8.58
C ALA A 201 10.53 -8.19 7.36
N ILE A 202 9.20 -8.19 7.17
CA ILE A 202 8.55 -8.85 6.04
C ILE A 202 8.31 -7.81 4.95
N PHE A 203 9.18 -7.77 3.93
CA PHE A 203 9.02 -6.88 2.78
C PHE A 203 8.10 -7.49 1.72
N SER A 204 7.95 -6.80 0.60
CA SER A 204 6.98 -7.14 -0.44
C SER A 204 7.22 -8.49 -1.10
N GLY A 205 6.17 -9.00 -1.75
CA GLY A 205 6.20 -10.27 -2.44
C GLY A 205 4.84 -10.70 -2.98
N SER A 206 4.71 -11.97 -3.32
CA SER A 206 3.55 -12.54 -4.02
C SER A 206 3.07 -13.85 -3.40
N CYS A 207 1.84 -14.26 -3.74
CA CYS A 207 1.32 -15.59 -3.41
C CYS A 207 0.95 -16.37 -4.67
N VAL A 208 1.12 -17.69 -4.59
CA VAL A 208 0.65 -18.64 -5.60
C VAL A 208 -0.14 -19.78 -4.95
N VAL A 209 -1.02 -20.41 -5.72
CA VAL A 209 -1.70 -21.65 -5.33
C VAL A 209 -0.97 -22.83 -5.97
N ASP A 210 -0.36 -23.68 -5.17
CA ASP A 210 0.34 -24.89 -5.63
C ASP A 210 -0.65 -26.04 -5.88
N LYS A 211 -1.27 -26.02 -7.05
CA LYS A 211 -2.33 -26.97 -7.43
C LYS A 211 -1.83 -28.41 -7.51
N GLU A 212 -0.59 -28.59 -7.90
CA GLU A 212 0.01 -29.92 -8.12
C GLU A 212 0.87 -30.40 -6.94
N ASN A 213 0.90 -29.64 -5.83
CA ASN A 213 1.71 -29.95 -4.66
C ASN A 213 3.21 -30.11 -4.98
N THR A 214 3.73 -29.23 -5.82
CA THR A 214 5.14 -29.27 -6.24
C THR A 214 6.09 -28.96 -5.08
N ALA A 215 5.65 -28.15 -4.12
CA ALA A 215 6.41 -27.84 -2.91
C ALA A 215 6.28 -28.92 -1.81
N GLY A 216 5.32 -29.84 -1.92
CA GLY A 216 5.14 -30.92 -0.96
C GLY A 216 4.49 -30.50 0.37
N PHE A 217 3.83 -29.33 0.43
CA PHE A 217 3.12 -28.87 1.63
C PHE A 217 1.65 -29.30 1.68
N GLY A 218 1.09 -29.69 0.54
CA GLY A 218 -0.30 -30.10 0.36
C GLY A 218 -0.86 -29.58 -0.95
N LYS A 219 -1.84 -30.30 -1.51
CA LYS A 219 -2.53 -29.89 -2.72
C LYS A 219 -3.29 -28.58 -2.47
N ASP A 220 -3.24 -27.66 -3.43
CA ASP A 220 -3.87 -26.34 -3.36
C ASP A 220 -3.38 -25.46 -2.19
N ALA A 221 -2.21 -25.78 -1.61
CA ALA A 221 -1.57 -24.92 -0.61
C ALA A 221 -1.31 -23.53 -1.20
N VAL A 222 -1.55 -22.49 -0.43
CA VAL A 222 -1.15 -21.12 -0.79
C VAL A 222 0.26 -20.89 -0.31
N ILE A 223 1.16 -20.55 -1.22
CA ILE A 223 2.57 -20.30 -0.92
C ILE A 223 2.83 -18.81 -1.06
N ALA A 224 3.23 -18.17 0.04
CA ALA A 224 3.68 -16.78 0.07
C ALA A 224 5.20 -16.73 -0.11
N PHE A 225 5.66 -15.87 -1.01
CA PHE A 225 7.06 -15.50 -1.20
C PHE A 225 7.24 -14.06 -0.82
N TYR A 226 8.23 -13.75 -0.02
CA TYR A 226 8.47 -12.40 0.50
C TYR A 226 9.96 -12.17 0.73
N THR A 227 10.35 -10.91 0.82
CA THR A 227 11.71 -10.56 1.18
C THR A 227 11.82 -10.41 2.69
N SER A 228 12.76 -11.13 3.28
CA SER A 228 13.21 -10.92 4.66
C SER A 228 14.28 -9.83 4.67
N ALA A 229 14.05 -8.74 5.41
CA ALA A 229 14.95 -7.60 5.51
C ALA A 229 15.55 -7.54 6.93
N LYS A 230 16.75 -8.13 7.07
CA LYS A 230 17.44 -8.21 8.35
C LYS A 230 18.33 -7.00 8.58
N PRO A 231 18.10 -6.19 9.61
CA PRO A 231 18.94 -5.04 9.91
C PRO A 231 20.41 -5.44 10.13
N SER A 232 21.32 -4.68 9.56
CA SER A 232 22.75 -4.79 9.81
C SER A 232 23.39 -3.39 9.93
N PRO A 233 24.63 -3.27 10.46
CA PRO A 233 25.33 -1.98 10.52
C PRO A 233 25.56 -1.31 9.17
N TRP A 234 25.47 -2.07 8.08
CA TRP A 234 25.73 -1.61 6.71
C TRP A 234 24.45 -1.42 5.86
N GLY A 235 23.28 -1.50 6.48
CA GLY A 235 21.98 -1.52 5.86
C GLY A 235 21.35 -2.92 5.93
N ASP A 236 20.12 -3.05 5.46
CA ASP A 236 19.39 -4.31 5.53
C ASP A 236 20.02 -5.37 4.62
N VAL A 237 20.17 -6.58 5.13
CA VAL A 237 20.48 -7.77 4.33
C VAL A 237 19.16 -8.36 3.85
N GLN A 238 18.94 -8.31 2.54
CA GLN A 238 17.72 -8.76 1.89
C GLN A 238 17.90 -10.17 1.32
N SER A 239 16.96 -11.05 1.64
CA SER A 239 16.93 -12.45 1.17
C SER A 239 15.49 -12.88 0.94
N GLN A 240 15.27 -13.85 0.05
CA GLN A 240 13.92 -14.32 -0.23
C GLN A 240 13.55 -15.46 0.70
N SER A 241 12.36 -15.37 1.25
CA SER A 241 11.78 -16.36 2.16
C SER A 241 10.40 -16.79 1.67
N MET A 242 9.91 -17.90 2.20
CA MET A 242 8.56 -18.37 1.91
C MET A 242 7.82 -18.84 3.15
N ALA A 243 6.50 -18.82 3.05
CA ALA A 243 5.59 -19.43 4.01
C ALA A 243 4.45 -20.12 3.27
N TYR A 244 3.79 -21.07 3.90
CA TYR A 244 2.67 -21.79 3.29
C TYR A 244 1.44 -21.77 4.18
N SER A 245 0.27 -21.83 3.55
CA SER A 245 -1.04 -21.86 4.19
C SER A 245 -1.83 -23.06 3.67
N LEU A 246 -2.50 -23.77 4.59
CA LEU A 246 -3.39 -24.88 4.31
C LEU A 246 -4.87 -24.52 4.58
N ASP A 247 -5.15 -23.28 4.94
CA ASP A 247 -6.45 -22.75 5.28
C ASP A 247 -6.88 -21.56 4.39
N ASN A 248 -6.51 -21.64 3.10
CA ASN A 248 -6.83 -20.64 2.08
C ASN A 248 -6.25 -19.24 2.38
N GLY A 249 -5.02 -19.18 2.91
CA GLY A 249 -4.32 -17.91 3.12
C GLY A 249 -4.73 -17.16 4.40
N LYS A 250 -5.49 -17.78 5.31
CA LYS A 250 -5.84 -17.15 6.59
C LYS A 250 -4.67 -17.11 7.55
N THR A 251 -3.95 -18.23 7.65
CA THR A 251 -2.74 -18.33 8.46
C THR A 251 -1.59 -18.92 7.66
N PHE A 252 -0.37 -18.53 7.99
CA PHE A 252 0.85 -19.00 7.33
C PHE A 252 1.81 -19.65 8.31
N THR A 253 2.40 -20.77 7.88
CA THR A 253 3.56 -21.38 8.52
C THR A 253 4.82 -21.02 7.74
N LYS A 254 5.77 -20.36 8.37
CA LYS A 254 7.05 -20.03 7.73
C LYS A 254 7.86 -21.29 7.46
N TYR A 255 8.50 -21.34 6.31
CA TYR A 255 9.32 -22.50 5.94
C TYR A 255 10.56 -22.58 6.82
N GLU A 256 10.84 -23.77 7.36
CA GLU A 256 11.90 -23.97 8.36
C GLU A 256 13.31 -23.76 7.81
N HIS A 257 13.48 -23.88 6.48
CA HIS A 257 14.76 -23.68 5.80
C HIS A 257 14.87 -22.29 5.12
N ASN A 258 14.13 -21.29 5.60
CA ASN A 258 14.32 -19.91 5.15
C ASN A 258 15.71 -19.39 5.57
N PRO A 259 16.33 -18.50 4.76
CA PRO A 259 15.87 -18.02 3.45
C PRO A 259 16.12 -19.05 2.33
N ILE A 260 15.27 -19.02 1.31
CA ILE A 260 15.37 -19.93 0.13
C ILE A 260 16.26 -19.38 -0.97
N LEU A 261 16.56 -18.07 -0.96
CA LEU A 261 17.43 -17.44 -1.94
C LEU A 261 18.14 -16.23 -1.29
N THR A 262 19.45 -16.14 -1.46
CA THR A 262 20.29 -15.08 -0.90
C THR A 262 21.11 -14.41 -2.00
N SER A 263 21.51 -13.15 -1.77
CA SER A 263 22.39 -12.39 -2.65
C SER A 263 23.32 -11.51 -1.82
N THR A 264 24.39 -11.05 -2.44
CA THR A 264 25.28 -10.00 -1.91
C THR A 264 24.84 -8.61 -2.36
N GLU A 265 23.87 -8.53 -3.28
CA GLU A 265 23.31 -7.28 -3.74
C GLU A 265 22.46 -6.62 -2.64
N ARG A 266 22.57 -5.31 -2.53
CA ARG A 266 21.93 -4.55 -1.46
C ARG A 266 20.41 -4.50 -1.61
N ASP A 267 19.94 -4.19 -2.82
CA ASP A 267 18.53 -4.03 -3.15
C ASP A 267 18.06 -5.28 -3.92
N PHE A 268 17.80 -6.37 -3.20
CA PHE A 268 17.46 -7.69 -3.72
C PHE A 268 16.12 -8.13 -3.12
N ARG A 269 14.98 -7.76 -3.78
CA ARG A 269 13.66 -7.88 -3.16
C ARG A 269 12.48 -8.08 -4.11
N ASP A 270 11.30 -8.25 -3.49
CA ASP A 270 9.97 -8.21 -4.09
C ASP A 270 9.72 -9.36 -5.07
N PRO A 271 9.76 -10.64 -4.61
CA PRO A 271 9.61 -11.80 -5.50
C PRO A 271 8.19 -11.88 -6.07
N LYS A 272 8.08 -11.83 -7.39
CA LYS A 272 6.87 -12.22 -8.14
C LYS A 272 7.03 -13.63 -8.65
N VAL A 273 6.19 -14.55 -8.15
CA VAL A 273 6.21 -15.97 -8.54
C VAL A 273 4.95 -16.33 -9.33
N PHE A 274 5.11 -17.14 -10.37
CA PHE A 274 4.00 -17.68 -11.16
C PHE A 274 4.39 -19.00 -11.85
N TRP A 275 3.38 -19.78 -12.23
CA TRP A 275 3.57 -21.03 -12.98
C TRP A 275 3.67 -20.75 -14.48
N TYR A 276 4.76 -21.16 -15.12
CA TYR A 276 4.93 -21.11 -16.57
C TYR A 276 4.54 -22.45 -17.20
N ALA A 277 3.30 -22.54 -17.66
CA ALA A 277 2.71 -23.79 -18.12
C ALA A 277 3.43 -24.45 -19.32
N PRO A 278 3.92 -23.70 -20.35
CA PRO A 278 4.63 -24.32 -21.46
C PRO A 278 5.92 -25.04 -21.03
N GLY A 279 6.66 -24.48 -20.09
CA GLY A 279 7.90 -25.04 -19.56
C GLY A 279 7.70 -25.98 -18.37
N LYS A 280 6.50 -26.07 -17.81
CA LYS A 280 6.17 -26.87 -16.62
C LYS A 280 7.10 -26.58 -15.44
N HIS A 281 7.32 -25.31 -15.16
CA HIS A 281 8.14 -24.84 -14.04
C HIS A 281 7.60 -23.53 -13.48
N TRP A 282 8.02 -23.21 -12.27
CA TRP A 282 7.78 -21.94 -11.61
C TRP A 282 8.82 -20.91 -12.05
N VAL A 283 8.39 -19.68 -12.19
CA VAL A 283 9.25 -18.52 -12.46
C VAL A 283 9.17 -17.57 -11.28
N MET A 284 10.31 -17.04 -10.86
CA MET A 284 10.42 -15.94 -9.92
C MET A 284 11.13 -14.78 -10.61
N MET A 285 10.52 -13.61 -10.58
CA MET A 285 11.15 -12.36 -10.98
C MET A 285 11.45 -11.54 -9.73
N LEU A 286 12.66 -11.02 -9.63
CA LEU A 286 13.15 -10.20 -8.53
C LEU A 286 13.65 -8.86 -9.02
N ALA A 287 13.42 -7.81 -8.23
CA ALA A 287 14.06 -6.52 -8.41
C ALA A 287 15.45 -6.54 -7.76
N VAL A 288 16.47 -6.11 -8.52
CA VAL A 288 17.87 -6.07 -8.08
C VAL A 288 18.48 -4.74 -8.48
N GLY A 289 18.52 -3.79 -7.54
CA GLY A 289 18.98 -2.44 -7.81
C GLY A 289 18.18 -1.75 -8.92
N GLN A 290 18.70 -1.66 -10.14
CA GLN A 290 18.01 -1.05 -11.29
C GLN A 290 17.88 -2.03 -12.47
N HIS A 291 17.71 -3.31 -12.20
CA HIS A 291 17.40 -4.36 -13.18
C HIS A 291 16.56 -5.44 -12.52
N MET A 292 16.08 -6.38 -13.31
CA MET A 292 15.36 -7.57 -12.85
C MET A 292 16.21 -8.82 -13.04
N GLU A 293 16.10 -9.77 -12.12
CA GLU A 293 16.62 -11.12 -12.27
C GLU A 293 15.47 -12.12 -12.39
N ILE A 294 15.66 -13.11 -13.27
CA ILE A 294 14.66 -14.16 -13.55
C ILE A 294 15.22 -15.50 -13.11
N TYR A 295 14.43 -16.21 -12.33
CA TYR A 295 14.76 -17.53 -11.79
C TYR A 295 13.70 -18.56 -12.17
N SER A 296 14.12 -19.83 -12.25
CA SER A 296 13.22 -20.97 -12.44
C SER A 296 13.32 -21.99 -11.30
N SER A 297 12.22 -22.69 -11.03
CA SER A 297 12.14 -23.76 -10.02
C SER A 297 11.13 -24.82 -10.44
N VAL A 298 11.39 -26.09 -10.07
CA VAL A 298 10.43 -27.18 -10.23
C VAL A 298 9.67 -27.49 -8.93
N ASN A 299 10.15 -26.99 -7.79
CA ASN A 299 9.67 -27.36 -6.45
C ASN A 299 9.42 -26.16 -5.51
N LEU A 300 9.54 -24.91 -6.02
CA LEU A 300 9.37 -23.66 -5.26
C LEU A 300 10.41 -23.43 -4.13
N LYS A 301 11.29 -24.39 -3.87
CA LYS A 301 12.28 -24.34 -2.78
C LYS A 301 13.69 -24.06 -3.28
N GLU A 302 14.02 -24.58 -4.44
CA GLU A 302 15.33 -24.45 -5.08
C GLU A 302 15.17 -23.63 -6.36
N TRP A 303 15.96 -22.58 -6.48
CA TRP A 303 15.86 -21.60 -7.57
C TRP A 303 17.14 -21.49 -8.35
N LYS A 304 17.04 -21.50 -9.66
CA LYS A 304 18.14 -21.32 -10.60
C LYS A 304 17.97 -20.00 -11.34
N LYS A 305 18.98 -19.14 -11.30
CA LYS A 305 19.00 -17.91 -12.13
C LYS A 305 19.11 -18.29 -13.61
N GLU A 306 18.21 -17.73 -14.43
CA GLU A 306 18.14 -17.95 -15.85
C GLU A 306 18.64 -16.74 -16.65
N SER A 307 18.21 -15.53 -16.33
CA SER A 307 18.56 -14.31 -17.05
C SER A 307 18.40 -13.05 -16.22
N GLU A 308 18.74 -11.90 -16.83
CA GLU A 308 18.53 -10.55 -16.32
C GLU A 308 17.81 -9.70 -17.35
N PHE A 309 17.11 -8.67 -16.90
CA PHE A 309 16.42 -7.71 -17.76
C PHE A 309 16.55 -6.29 -17.25
N GLY A 310 16.68 -5.33 -18.15
CA GLY A 310 16.37 -3.91 -17.91
C GLY A 310 17.55 -3.01 -17.65
N ALA A 311 18.78 -3.51 -17.46
CA ALA A 311 19.95 -2.68 -17.13
C ALA A 311 20.18 -1.47 -18.06
N MET A 312 19.70 -1.56 -19.31
CA MET A 312 19.85 -0.50 -20.34
C MET A 312 18.51 -0.07 -20.94
N GLN A 313 17.38 -0.38 -20.31
CA GLN A 313 16.04 -0.12 -20.84
C GLN A 313 15.13 0.48 -19.75
N GLY A 314 14.25 1.41 -20.15
CA GLY A 314 13.33 2.07 -19.23
C GLY A 314 13.96 3.23 -18.47
N ALA A 315 13.26 3.68 -17.41
CA ALA A 315 13.70 4.75 -16.53
C ALA A 315 14.63 4.21 -15.43
N HIS A 316 15.72 4.93 -15.16
CA HIS A 316 16.77 4.58 -14.20
C HIS A 316 17.05 5.70 -13.18
N GLY A 317 15.98 6.40 -12.74
CA GLY A 317 16.11 7.49 -11.76
C GLY A 317 16.28 7.03 -10.32
N GLY A 318 16.02 5.75 -10.03
CA GLY A 318 16.04 5.18 -8.69
C GLY A 318 16.01 3.66 -8.67
N VAL A 319 15.79 3.09 -7.49
CA VAL A 319 15.73 1.63 -7.31
C VAL A 319 14.46 1.08 -7.95
N TRP A 320 14.59 -0.06 -8.62
CA TRP A 320 13.48 -0.83 -9.16
C TRP A 320 12.89 -1.73 -8.08
N GLU A 321 11.56 -1.80 -8.02
CA GLU A 321 10.80 -2.48 -6.97
C GLU A 321 9.56 -3.17 -7.53
N CYS A 322 9.00 -4.10 -6.78
CA CYS A 322 7.70 -4.74 -7.03
C CYS A 322 7.49 -5.15 -8.50
N PRO A 323 8.33 -6.03 -9.07
CA PRO A 323 8.13 -6.51 -10.44
C PRO A 323 6.85 -7.33 -10.56
N ASP A 324 6.15 -7.21 -11.69
CA ASP A 324 5.02 -8.08 -12.01
C ASP A 324 5.05 -8.47 -13.49
N LEU A 325 5.35 -9.74 -13.76
CA LEU A 325 5.37 -10.28 -15.13
C LEU A 325 4.12 -11.11 -15.37
N VAL A 326 3.27 -10.67 -16.30
CA VAL A 326 1.94 -11.24 -16.52
C VAL A 326 1.57 -11.26 -18.00
N GLU A 327 0.80 -12.28 -18.44
CA GLU A 327 0.20 -12.29 -19.77
C GLU A 327 -1.03 -11.39 -19.83
N VAL A 328 -1.05 -10.46 -20.79
CA VAL A 328 -2.15 -9.51 -21.00
C VAL A 328 -2.73 -9.67 -22.39
N LYS A 329 -4.07 -9.69 -22.47
CA LYS A 329 -4.80 -9.84 -23.72
C LYS A 329 -4.71 -8.58 -24.58
N VAL A 330 -4.49 -8.75 -25.90
CA VAL A 330 -4.57 -7.67 -26.88
C VAL A 330 -6.03 -7.49 -27.31
N GLU A 331 -6.57 -6.30 -27.10
CA GLU A 331 -7.96 -5.95 -27.37
C GLU A 331 -8.37 -6.25 -28.82
N GLY A 332 -9.56 -6.81 -29.03
CA GLY A 332 -10.08 -7.17 -30.35
C GLY A 332 -9.42 -8.40 -30.98
N THR A 333 -8.54 -9.11 -30.27
CA THR A 333 -7.86 -10.31 -30.77
C THR A 333 -7.87 -11.45 -29.76
N SER A 334 -7.41 -12.64 -30.19
CA SER A 334 -7.11 -13.76 -29.27
C SER A 334 -5.68 -13.77 -28.75
N GLN A 335 -4.85 -12.80 -29.19
CA GLN A 335 -3.44 -12.73 -28.82
C GLN A 335 -3.26 -12.24 -27.39
N LYS A 336 -2.21 -12.75 -26.76
CA LYS A 336 -1.67 -12.24 -25.51
C LYS A 336 -0.21 -11.83 -25.69
N LYS A 337 0.23 -10.91 -24.90
CA LYS A 337 1.64 -10.52 -24.78
C LYS A 337 2.03 -10.51 -23.31
N TRP A 338 3.30 -10.68 -23.06
CA TRP A 338 3.83 -10.51 -21.72
C TRP A 338 4.04 -9.04 -21.42
N VAL A 339 3.62 -8.63 -20.25
CA VAL A 339 3.83 -7.29 -19.72
C VAL A 339 4.59 -7.40 -18.41
N LEU A 340 5.71 -6.72 -18.34
CA LEU A 340 6.46 -6.52 -17.12
C LEU A 340 6.11 -5.14 -16.57
N ILE A 341 5.48 -5.09 -15.42
CA ILE A 341 5.30 -3.86 -14.61
C ILE A 341 6.54 -3.74 -13.72
N CYS A 342 7.11 -2.55 -13.68
CA CYS A 342 8.29 -2.24 -12.88
C CYS A 342 8.07 -0.90 -12.19
N ASN A 343 8.07 -0.92 -10.88
CA ASN A 343 7.97 0.28 -10.06
C ASN A 343 9.37 0.82 -9.76
N LEU A 344 9.53 2.14 -9.64
CA LEU A 344 10.83 2.74 -9.31
C LEU A 344 10.68 3.96 -8.41
N ASN A 345 11.64 4.16 -7.53
CA ASN A 345 11.69 5.30 -6.62
C ASN A 345 13.14 5.73 -6.29
N PRO A 346 13.50 7.03 -6.49
CA PRO A 346 12.78 8.03 -7.28
C PRO A 346 12.87 7.76 -8.79
N GLY A 347 12.33 8.64 -9.62
CA GLY A 347 12.47 8.56 -11.08
C GLY A 347 11.16 8.71 -11.86
N GLY A 348 10.05 8.93 -11.14
CA GLY A 348 8.76 9.20 -11.77
C GLY A 348 8.74 10.50 -12.58
N PRO A 349 7.84 10.62 -13.57
CA PRO A 349 7.78 11.76 -14.50
C PRO A 349 7.44 13.09 -13.80
N PHE A 350 6.83 13.02 -12.61
CA PHE A 350 6.48 14.19 -11.79
C PHE A 350 7.23 14.21 -10.45
N GLY A 351 8.32 13.44 -10.35
CA GLY A 351 9.13 13.26 -9.15
C GLY A 351 8.62 12.16 -8.24
N GLY A 352 9.54 11.58 -7.46
CA GLY A 352 9.27 10.48 -6.55
C GLY A 352 8.96 9.17 -7.26
N SER A 353 8.01 8.45 -6.72
CA SER A 353 7.64 7.09 -7.12
C SER A 353 6.79 7.06 -8.39
N ALA A 354 6.95 6.03 -9.23
CA ALA A 354 6.07 5.77 -10.37
C ALA A 354 6.17 4.31 -10.83
N ALA A 355 5.21 3.86 -11.64
CA ALA A 355 5.19 2.55 -12.27
C ALA A 355 5.39 2.67 -13.77
N GLN A 356 6.48 2.10 -14.30
CA GLN A 356 6.70 1.90 -15.73
C GLN A 356 6.33 0.48 -16.14
N TYR A 357 6.15 0.24 -17.44
CA TYR A 357 5.91 -1.10 -17.95
C TYR A 357 6.57 -1.36 -19.28
N PHE A 358 6.81 -2.63 -19.58
CA PHE A 358 7.38 -3.12 -20.83
C PHE A 358 6.45 -4.15 -21.44
N VAL A 359 6.27 -4.12 -22.75
CA VAL A 359 5.48 -5.11 -23.50
C VAL A 359 6.42 -5.96 -24.35
N GLY A 360 6.28 -7.28 -24.28
CA GLY A 360 7.21 -8.13 -24.99
C GLY A 360 6.80 -9.61 -25.06
N SER A 361 7.81 -10.44 -25.22
CA SER A 361 7.71 -11.90 -25.21
C SER A 361 8.50 -12.49 -24.06
N PHE A 362 8.07 -13.67 -23.59
CA PHE A 362 8.73 -14.42 -22.53
C PHE A 362 8.68 -15.90 -22.85
N ASP A 363 9.80 -16.58 -22.76
CA ASP A 363 9.94 -18.00 -23.09
C ASP A 363 10.01 -18.94 -21.87
N GLY A 364 9.81 -18.38 -20.68
CA GLY A 364 9.94 -19.06 -19.39
C GLY A 364 11.30 -18.83 -18.70
N LYS A 365 12.24 -18.16 -19.36
CA LYS A 365 13.59 -17.90 -18.89
C LYS A 365 14.07 -16.48 -19.17
N GLU A 366 13.70 -15.92 -20.31
CA GLU A 366 14.14 -14.60 -20.76
C GLU A 366 12.93 -13.76 -21.19
N PHE A 367 12.92 -12.50 -20.76
CA PHE A 367 11.96 -11.51 -21.21
C PHE A 367 12.61 -10.57 -22.24
N VAL A 368 11.97 -10.42 -23.40
CA VAL A 368 12.41 -9.55 -24.48
C VAL A 368 11.41 -8.44 -24.70
N ASN A 369 11.82 -7.19 -24.45
CA ASN A 369 11.01 -6.00 -24.66
C ASN A 369 10.92 -5.65 -26.16
N GLU A 370 9.71 -5.45 -26.67
CA GLU A 370 9.46 -5.12 -28.08
C GLU A 370 9.63 -3.62 -28.40
N SER A 371 9.72 -2.75 -27.36
CA SER A 371 9.88 -1.29 -27.52
C SER A 371 11.05 -0.75 -26.67
N PRO A 372 12.30 -1.17 -26.92
CA PRO A 372 13.44 -0.91 -26.02
C PRO A 372 13.83 0.56 -25.86
N THR A 373 13.40 1.43 -26.78
CA THR A 373 13.73 2.87 -26.77
C THR A 373 12.65 3.74 -26.13
N GLN A 374 11.52 3.12 -25.67
CA GLN A 374 10.39 3.86 -25.10
C GLN A 374 10.24 3.55 -23.63
N THR A 375 10.07 4.60 -22.80
CA THR A 375 9.57 4.46 -21.44
C THR A 375 8.05 4.64 -21.45
N LYS A 376 7.33 3.63 -20.99
CA LYS A 376 5.87 3.63 -20.91
C LYS A 376 5.45 3.66 -19.45
N TRP A 377 4.59 4.62 -19.09
CA TRP A 377 4.09 4.79 -17.72
C TRP A 377 2.68 4.20 -17.57
N LEU A 378 2.46 3.46 -16.50
CA LEU A 378 1.18 2.80 -16.21
C LEU A 378 0.13 3.81 -15.74
N ASP A 379 0.55 4.82 -15.00
CA ASP A 379 -0.28 5.90 -14.48
C ASP A 379 0.46 7.24 -14.64
N TRP A 380 -0.25 8.27 -15.02
CA TRP A 380 0.27 9.61 -15.25
C TRP A 380 -0.02 10.58 -14.10
N GLY A 381 -0.55 10.08 -13.00
CA GLY A 381 -0.64 10.78 -11.74
C GLY A 381 0.64 10.69 -10.93
N LYS A 382 0.61 11.28 -9.75
CA LYS A 382 1.75 11.25 -8.83
C LYS A 382 1.62 10.16 -7.76
N ASP A 383 0.41 9.59 -7.60
CA ASP A 383 0.08 8.71 -6.48
C ASP A 383 -0.41 7.32 -6.94
N ASN A 384 0.40 6.66 -7.76
CA ASN A 384 0.23 5.24 -8.08
C ASN A 384 1.59 4.58 -8.05
N TYR A 385 1.79 3.68 -7.10
CA TYR A 385 3.05 2.98 -6.89
C TYR A 385 2.86 1.54 -6.45
N ALA A 386 3.92 0.74 -6.56
CA ALA A 386 3.96 -0.67 -6.19
C ALA A 386 2.81 -1.49 -6.82
N THR A 387 2.41 -1.10 -8.04
CA THR A 387 1.29 -1.75 -8.73
C THR A 387 1.65 -3.17 -9.13
N VAL A 388 0.84 -4.12 -8.68
CA VAL A 388 0.94 -5.55 -8.95
C VAL A 388 -0.42 -6.16 -9.24
N THR A 389 -0.45 -7.41 -9.73
CA THR A 389 -1.67 -8.08 -10.20
C THR A 389 -2.05 -9.28 -9.34
N TRP A 390 -3.36 -9.61 -9.30
CA TRP A 390 -3.88 -10.83 -8.67
C TRP A 390 -3.44 -12.08 -9.43
N SER A 391 -2.82 -13.01 -8.71
CA SER A 391 -2.62 -14.37 -9.21
C SER A 391 -3.96 -15.11 -9.29
N ASN A 392 -4.12 -15.95 -10.30
CA ASN A 392 -5.28 -16.82 -10.47
C ASN A 392 -6.62 -16.04 -10.56
N ALA A 393 -6.61 -14.79 -11.07
CA ALA A 393 -7.83 -13.99 -11.25
C ALA A 393 -8.86 -14.75 -12.11
N PRO A 394 -10.17 -14.58 -11.83
CA PRO A 394 -11.22 -15.31 -12.52
C PRO A 394 -11.25 -14.94 -14.01
N GLU A 395 -11.70 -15.88 -14.86
CA GLU A 395 -11.87 -15.69 -16.32
C GLU A 395 -10.59 -15.30 -17.06
N GLY A 396 -9.42 -15.52 -16.46
CA GLY A 396 -8.13 -15.13 -17.03
C GLY A 396 -7.95 -13.62 -17.17
N ARG A 397 -8.64 -12.84 -16.34
CA ARG A 397 -8.48 -11.38 -16.24
C ARG A 397 -7.10 -11.03 -15.66
N CYS A 398 -6.57 -9.91 -16.08
CA CYS A 398 -5.42 -9.30 -15.45
C CYS A 398 -5.92 -8.11 -14.62
N ILE A 399 -6.04 -8.29 -13.31
CA ILE A 399 -6.55 -7.28 -12.38
C ILE A 399 -5.40 -6.74 -11.56
N ALA A 400 -5.20 -5.42 -11.58
CA ALA A 400 -4.12 -4.73 -10.89
C ALA A 400 -4.63 -3.83 -9.77
N LEU A 401 -3.77 -3.59 -8.79
CA LEU A 401 -3.98 -2.65 -7.69
C LEU A 401 -2.65 -1.98 -7.35
N GLY A 402 -2.67 -0.67 -7.07
CA GLY A 402 -1.48 0.08 -6.66
C GLY A 402 -1.62 0.69 -5.27
N TRP A 403 -0.53 1.03 -4.64
CA TRP A 403 -0.48 1.91 -3.48
C TRP A 403 -0.73 3.34 -3.92
N MET A 404 -1.75 3.98 -3.36
CA MET A 404 -2.14 5.35 -3.68
C MET A 404 -1.40 6.33 -2.77
N SER A 405 -0.12 6.53 -3.06
CA SER A 405 0.74 7.52 -2.41
C SER A 405 2.05 7.70 -3.18
N ASN A 406 2.97 8.51 -2.63
CA ASN A 406 4.29 8.78 -3.20
C ASN A 406 5.32 8.92 -2.07
N TRP A 407 6.47 8.26 -2.20
CA TRP A 407 7.52 8.26 -1.18
C TRP A 407 8.05 9.66 -0.82
N GLN A 408 7.86 10.67 -1.70
CA GLN A 408 8.26 12.04 -1.38
C GLN A 408 7.54 12.64 -0.17
N TYR A 409 6.31 12.16 0.15
CA TYR A 409 5.49 12.73 1.22
C TYR A 409 4.62 11.74 1.98
N ALA A 410 4.69 10.47 1.67
CA ALA A 410 3.77 9.46 2.23
C ALA A 410 3.71 9.46 3.77
N ASN A 411 4.85 9.67 4.45
CA ASN A 411 4.89 9.76 5.90
C ASN A 411 4.24 11.05 6.47
N ASN A 412 3.99 12.05 5.63
CA ASN A 412 3.55 13.39 6.06
C ASN A 412 2.12 13.73 5.65
N ILE A 413 1.41 12.84 4.93
CA ILE A 413 0.02 13.10 4.53
C ILE A 413 -0.86 13.34 5.77
N PRO A 414 -1.90 14.20 5.68
CA PRO A 414 -2.65 14.69 6.85
C PRO A 414 -3.69 13.69 7.37
N THR A 415 -3.29 12.44 7.57
CA THR A 415 -4.04 11.39 8.25
C THR A 415 -3.30 10.97 9.51
N ARG A 416 -3.96 10.34 10.48
CA ARG A 416 -3.38 10.05 11.80
C ARG A 416 -3.41 8.57 12.17
N GLN A 417 -4.57 8.07 12.60
CA GLN A 417 -4.69 6.69 13.09
C GLN A 417 -4.59 5.64 11.98
N TYR A 418 -4.78 6.02 10.73
CA TYR A 418 -4.46 5.21 9.57
C TYR A 418 -3.64 6.04 8.59
N ARG A 419 -2.88 5.40 7.71
CA ARG A 419 -2.16 6.12 6.63
C ARG A 419 -2.09 5.29 5.38
N SER A 420 -2.46 5.92 4.24
CA SER A 420 -2.51 5.38 2.89
C SER A 420 -3.80 4.65 2.52
N ALA A 421 -3.98 4.48 1.23
CA ALA A 421 -5.04 3.73 0.57
C ALA A 421 -4.47 2.98 -0.64
N ASN A 422 -5.22 2.02 -1.18
CA ASN A 422 -4.97 1.50 -2.52
C ASN A 422 -5.82 2.25 -3.55
N THR A 423 -5.38 2.24 -4.82
CA THR A 423 -6.20 2.66 -5.96
C THR A 423 -7.45 1.78 -6.08
N ILE A 424 -8.42 2.16 -6.91
CA ILE A 424 -9.44 1.18 -7.29
C ILE A 424 -8.82 0.04 -8.11
N ALA A 425 -9.42 -1.14 -8.04
CA ALA A 425 -9.00 -2.28 -8.87
C ALA A 425 -9.21 -1.98 -10.36
N ARG A 426 -8.24 -2.37 -11.20
CA ARG A 426 -8.20 -2.06 -12.64
C ARG A 426 -7.99 -3.31 -13.46
N ASP A 427 -8.78 -3.50 -14.50
CA ASP A 427 -8.54 -4.50 -15.53
C ASP A 427 -7.53 -3.97 -16.54
N LEU A 428 -6.47 -4.73 -16.76
CA LEU A 428 -5.42 -4.43 -17.72
C LEU A 428 -5.65 -5.19 -19.03
N THR A 429 -5.61 -4.47 -20.15
CA THR A 429 -5.60 -5.02 -21.50
C THR A 429 -4.56 -4.25 -22.33
N LEU A 430 -4.21 -4.75 -23.50
CA LEU A 430 -3.34 -4.05 -24.45
C LEU A 430 -4.16 -3.54 -25.62
N TYR A 431 -3.88 -2.32 -26.07
CA TYR A 431 -4.42 -1.76 -27.29
C TYR A 431 -3.30 -1.38 -28.26
N ARG A 432 -3.62 -1.36 -29.54
CA ARG A 432 -2.66 -1.00 -30.60
C ARG A 432 -2.81 0.48 -31.00
N LEU A 433 -1.68 1.17 -31.07
CA LEU A 433 -1.59 2.51 -31.62
C LEU A 433 -0.44 2.54 -32.64
N GLY A 434 -0.78 2.57 -33.93
CA GLY A 434 0.19 2.31 -34.99
C GLY A 434 0.71 0.87 -34.92
N GLU A 435 2.01 0.69 -34.87
CA GLU A 435 2.64 -0.62 -34.72
C GLU A 435 2.89 -1.02 -33.25
N GLU A 436 2.79 -0.07 -32.35
CA GLU A 436 3.09 -0.22 -30.93
C GLU A 436 1.89 -0.72 -30.11
N LEU A 437 2.19 -1.45 -29.05
CA LEU A 437 1.22 -1.88 -28.05
C LEU A 437 1.38 -1.05 -26.76
N TYR A 438 0.24 -0.61 -26.24
CA TYR A 438 0.15 0.15 -25.01
C TYR A 438 -0.82 -0.51 -24.04
N LEU A 439 -0.53 -0.36 -22.74
CA LEU A 439 -1.41 -0.85 -21.70
C LEU A 439 -2.64 0.05 -21.59
N LYS A 440 -3.81 -0.58 -21.52
CA LYS A 440 -5.10 0.03 -21.23
C LYS A 440 -5.49 -0.38 -19.81
N SER A 441 -5.78 0.60 -18.98
CA SER A 441 -6.12 0.43 -17.56
C SER A 441 -7.54 0.92 -17.33
N THR A 442 -8.48 -0.01 -17.14
CA THR A 442 -9.89 0.32 -16.94
C THR A 442 -10.34 -0.01 -15.53
N PRO A 443 -11.15 0.85 -14.87
CA PRO A 443 -11.76 0.49 -13.58
C PRO A 443 -12.50 -0.84 -13.70
N SER A 444 -12.20 -1.77 -12.81
CA SER A 444 -12.88 -3.08 -12.79
C SER A 444 -14.39 -2.92 -12.68
N ALA A 445 -15.11 -3.78 -13.38
CA ALA A 445 -16.57 -3.62 -13.52
C ALA A 445 -17.31 -3.69 -12.18
N GLU A 446 -16.72 -4.33 -11.19
CA GLU A 446 -17.22 -4.52 -9.84
C GLU A 446 -17.49 -3.19 -9.12
N ILE A 447 -16.72 -2.12 -9.42
CA ILE A 447 -16.90 -0.80 -8.81
C ILE A 447 -18.31 -0.25 -9.03
N LYS A 448 -19.01 -0.69 -10.09
CA LYS A 448 -20.40 -0.30 -10.35
C LYS A 448 -21.37 -0.77 -9.27
N LYS A 449 -21.00 -1.78 -8.48
CA LYS A 449 -21.81 -2.25 -7.34
C LYS A 449 -21.87 -1.23 -6.21
N ALA A 450 -20.85 -0.37 -6.09
CA ALA A 450 -20.82 0.73 -5.13
C ALA A 450 -21.72 1.91 -5.54
N ARG A 451 -22.25 1.94 -6.77
CA ARG A 451 -23.14 3.02 -7.25
C ARG A 451 -24.52 2.96 -6.59
N THR A 452 -24.97 4.04 -6.00
CA THR A 452 -26.28 4.12 -5.29
C THR A 452 -27.24 5.11 -5.93
N GLU A 453 -26.87 6.35 -6.12
CA GLU A 453 -27.68 7.41 -6.69
C GLU A 453 -27.12 7.85 -8.04
N LYS A 454 -28.00 8.16 -9.00
CA LYS A 454 -27.61 8.61 -10.34
C LYS A 454 -28.20 9.99 -10.62
N ILE A 455 -27.36 10.94 -11.01
CA ILE A 455 -27.75 12.26 -11.51
C ILE A 455 -27.24 12.39 -12.94
N SER A 456 -28.11 12.79 -13.88
CA SER A 456 -27.73 13.01 -15.28
C SER A 456 -28.11 14.42 -15.71
N VAL A 457 -27.24 15.07 -16.47
CA VAL A 457 -27.44 16.42 -16.99
C VAL A 457 -27.64 16.34 -18.50
N PRO A 458 -28.65 17.04 -19.05
CA PRO A 458 -28.82 17.17 -20.50
C PRO A 458 -27.57 17.77 -21.16
N SER A 459 -27.39 17.51 -22.46
CA SER A 459 -26.30 18.09 -23.24
C SER A 459 -26.34 19.62 -23.23
N PHE A 460 -25.20 20.26 -23.10
CA PHE A 460 -25.03 21.72 -23.11
C PHE A 460 -23.73 22.14 -23.80
N SER A 461 -23.69 23.39 -24.27
CA SER A 461 -22.51 24.00 -24.88
C SER A 461 -21.80 24.93 -23.89
N VAL A 462 -20.47 24.94 -23.93
CA VAL A 462 -19.62 25.78 -23.12
C VAL A 462 -18.83 26.73 -24.04
N SER A 463 -18.90 28.03 -23.77
CA SER A 463 -18.20 29.09 -24.52
C SER A 463 -17.60 30.16 -23.59
N GLY A 464 -17.29 29.80 -22.36
CA GLY A 464 -16.77 30.58 -21.25
C GLY A 464 -17.10 29.88 -19.95
N PRO A 465 -16.84 30.49 -18.78
CA PRO A 465 -17.13 29.88 -17.49
C PRO A 465 -18.60 29.46 -17.37
N TYR A 466 -18.85 28.21 -17.03
CA TYR A 466 -20.18 27.63 -16.86
C TYR A 466 -20.21 26.70 -15.66
N GLU A 467 -21.01 27.01 -14.65
CA GLU A 467 -21.20 26.17 -13.47
C GLU A 467 -22.44 25.29 -13.61
N VAL A 468 -22.27 23.99 -13.41
CA VAL A 468 -23.39 23.05 -13.30
C VAL A 468 -23.82 23.01 -11.84
N LYS A 469 -24.99 23.58 -11.57
CA LYS A 469 -25.57 23.66 -10.23
C LYS A 469 -26.12 22.32 -9.77
N SER A 470 -25.95 22.00 -8.50
CA SER A 470 -26.52 20.84 -7.80
C SER A 470 -26.21 19.48 -8.45
N LEU A 471 -25.05 19.38 -9.12
CA LEU A 471 -24.64 18.14 -9.77
C LEU A 471 -24.00 17.17 -8.79
N LEU A 472 -23.12 17.67 -7.92
CA LEU A 472 -22.36 16.80 -7.03
C LEU A 472 -23.16 16.52 -5.76
N PRO A 473 -23.17 15.26 -5.30
CA PRO A 473 -23.82 14.90 -4.05
C PRO A 473 -23.25 15.72 -2.89
N THR A 474 -24.10 16.24 -2.04
CA THR A 474 -23.72 16.99 -0.84
C THR A 474 -23.16 16.09 0.28
N ASN A 475 -23.09 14.80 0.01
CA ASN A 475 -22.63 13.80 0.93
C ASN A 475 -21.10 13.77 1.03
N GLU A 476 -20.59 12.79 1.66
CA GLU A 476 -19.24 12.50 2.13
C GLU A 476 -18.07 12.67 1.12
N GLY A 477 -18.33 13.17 -0.10
CA GLY A 477 -17.30 13.44 -1.12
C GLY A 477 -16.93 12.24 -1.98
N ALA A 478 -17.76 11.18 -1.99
CA ALA A 478 -17.51 9.95 -2.72
C ALA A 478 -18.47 9.79 -3.91
N TYR A 479 -17.95 9.92 -5.14
CA TYR A 479 -18.75 9.82 -6.34
C TYR A 479 -17.92 9.50 -7.58
N GLU A 480 -18.58 8.96 -8.60
CA GLU A 480 -18.02 8.75 -9.94
C GLU A 480 -18.68 9.73 -10.92
N ILE A 481 -17.88 10.27 -11.84
CA ILE A 481 -18.36 11.10 -12.95
C ILE A 481 -18.05 10.36 -14.27
N GLU A 482 -19.07 10.13 -15.08
CA GLU A 482 -18.91 9.71 -16.47
C GLU A 482 -19.28 10.89 -17.38
N MET A 483 -18.38 11.31 -18.26
CA MET A 483 -18.66 12.39 -19.21
C MET A 483 -18.17 12.10 -20.62
N THR A 484 -18.91 12.62 -21.60
CA THR A 484 -18.51 12.65 -23.00
C THR A 484 -18.50 14.10 -23.47
N LEU A 485 -17.35 14.53 -23.96
CA LEU A 485 -17.08 15.89 -24.42
C LEU A 485 -16.84 15.88 -25.93
N LYS A 486 -17.24 16.94 -26.63
CA LYS A 486 -16.96 17.14 -28.06
C LYS A 486 -16.40 18.53 -28.28
N ASN A 487 -15.15 18.57 -28.74
CA ASN A 487 -14.53 19.84 -29.11
C ASN A 487 -15.22 20.46 -30.33
N ALA A 488 -15.45 21.77 -30.30
CA ALA A 488 -16.02 22.55 -31.38
C ALA A 488 -15.23 23.86 -31.59
N GLY A 489 -13.90 23.77 -31.49
CA GLY A 489 -12.96 24.87 -31.68
C GLY A 489 -12.38 25.46 -30.40
N ALA A 490 -12.59 24.83 -29.24
CA ALA A 490 -11.90 25.22 -28.00
C ALA A 490 -10.41 24.88 -28.10
N SER A 491 -9.56 25.79 -27.64
CA SER A 491 -8.12 25.54 -27.48
C SER A 491 -7.82 24.66 -26.28
N LYS A 492 -8.67 24.78 -25.23
CA LYS A 492 -8.68 23.96 -24.03
C LYS A 492 -10.11 23.59 -23.66
N ILE A 493 -10.28 22.40 -23.12
CA ILE A 493 -11.52 21.96 -22.50
C ILE A 493 -11.20 21.84 -21.02
N VAL A 494 -11.66 22.81 -20.23
CA VAL A 494 -11.34 22.92 -18.80
C VAL A 494 -12.57 22.50 -17.98
N PHE A 495 -12.35 21.76 -16.92
CA PHE A 495 -13.35 21.49 -15.89
C PHE A 495 -12.67 21.37 -14.54
N SER A 496 -13.33 21.85 -13.51
CA SER A 496 -12.79 21.89 -12.15
C SER A 496 -13.83 21.39 -11.15
N LEU A 497 -13.37 20.63 -10.18
CA LEU A 497 -14.12 20.28 -8.97
C LEU A 497 -13.75 21.28 -7.90
N LEU A 498 -14.74 21.92 -7.27
CA LEU A 498 -14.55 22.97 -6.27
C LEU A 498 -15.40 22.71 -5.03
N ASN A 499 -15.01 23.31 -3.91
CA ASN A 499 -15.85 23.44 -2.74
C ASN A 499 -16.11 24.92 -2.39
N ASP A 500 -16.96 25.15 -1.39
CA ASP A 500 -17.35 26.51 -0.98
C ASP A 500 -16.23 27.28 -0.29
N ASN A 501 -15.14 26.61 0.11
CA ASN A 501 -13.94 27.22 0.68
C ASN A 501 -12.96 27.73 -0.40
N GLY A 502 -13.30 27.55 -1.70
CA GLY A 502 -12.46 27.97 -2.82
C GLY A 502 -11.35 26.98 -3.19
N GLU A 503 -11.29 25.83 -2.53
CA GLU A 503 -10.35 24.77 -2.88
C GLU A 503 -10.82 24.06 -4.16
N LYS A 504 -9.87 23.69 -5.03
CA LYS A 504 -10.21 23.09 -6.32
C LYS A 504 -9.16 22.12 -6.85
N VAL A 505 -9.63 21.17 -7.64
CA VAL A 505 -8.82 20.37 -8.57
C VAL A 505 -9.22 20.77 -9.97
N SER A 506 -8.26 21.27 -10.76
CA SER A 506 -8.50 21.70 -12.13
C SER A 506 -7.98 20.67 -13.12
N MET A 507 -8.81 20.28 -14.06
CA MET A 507 -8.47 19.32 -15.10
C MET A 507 -8.74 19.93 -16.47
N TYR A 508 -7.90 19.61 -17.44
CA TYR A 508 -8.12 20.11 -18.80
C TYR A 508 -7.50 19.24 -19.88
N TYR A 509 -8.14 19.22 -21.02
CA TYR A 509 -7.54 18.79 -22.29
C TYR A 509 -6.92 20.00 -22.99
N ASP A 510 -5.60 19.97 -23.21
CA ASP A 510 -4.92 20.88 -24.12
C ASP A 510 -4.97 20.27 -25.51
N VAL A 511 -5.85 20.81 -26.36
CA VAL A 511 -6.16 20.25 -27.69
C VAL A 511 -4.95 20.35 -28.61
N LEU A 512 -4.18 21.45 -28.53
CA LEU A 512 -3.01 21.67 -29.40
C LEU A 512 -1.85 20.77 -29.00
N ARG A 513 -1.59 20.62 -27.69
CA ARG A 513 -0.52 19.78 -27.19
C ARG A 513 -0.89 18.30 -27.12
N LYS A 514 -2.16 17.96 -27.32
CA LYS A 514 -2.69 16.60 -27.15
C LYS A 514 -2.36 16.01 -25.79
N GLN A 515 -2.75 16.72 -24.77
CA GLN A 515 -2.48 16.38 -23.39
C GLN A 515 -3.74 16.49 -22.53
N PHE A 516 -3.88 15.58 -21.57
CA PHE A 516 -4.76 15.73 -20.41
C PHE A 516 -3.95 16.12 -19.20
N ALA A 517 -4.40 17.08 -18.43
CA ALA A 517 -3.70 17.56 -17.24
C ALA A 517 -4.64 17.63 -16.04
N MET A 518 -4.08 17.39 -14.85
CA MET A 518 -4.73 17.57 -13.56
C MET A 518 -3.82 18.39 -12.66
N ASP A 519 -4.33 19.51 -12.17
CA ASP A 519 -3.66 20.42 -11.24
C ASP A 519 -4.34 20.33 -9.87
N ARG A 520 -3.57 19.92 -8.86
CA ARG A 520 -4.00 19.81 -7.47
C ARG A 520 -3.37 20.86 -6.54
N SER A 521 -2.70 21.86 -7.10
CA SER A 521 -1.96 22.87 -6.32
C SER A 521 -2.84 23.64 -5.34
N GLU A 522 -4.15 23.72 -5.60
CA GLU A 522 -5.15 24.40 -4.77
C GLU A 522 -6.21 23.42 -4.22
N SER A 523 -5.89 22.12 -4.11
CA SER A 523 -6.85 21.05 -3.81
C SER A 523 -7.28 20.96 -2.33
N GLY A 524 -6.76 21.79 -1.44
CA GLY A 524 -7.02 21.77 -0.01
C GLY A 524 -5.75 21.88 0.83
N GLU A 525 -5.55 21.00 1.80
CA GLU A 525 -4.35 20.94 2.60
C GLU A 525 -3.18 20.40 1.76
N VAL A 526 -2.32 21.31 1.30
CA VAL A 526 -1.18 21.02 0.41
C VAL A 526 0.16 21.37 1.04
N SER A 527 0.17 22.01 2.22
CA SER A 527 1.36 22.58 2.85
C SER A 527 2.22 21.59 3.64
N PHE A 528 1.74 20.38 3.87
CA PHE A 528 2.46 19.34 4.60
C PHE A 528 3.74 18.84 3.88
N SER A 529 3.85 19.07 2.56
CA SER A 529 5.06 18.81 1.79
C SER A 529 5.15 19.75 0.59
N LYS A 530 6.34 20.28 0.34
CA LYS A 530 6.64 21.09 -0.87
C LYS A 530 6.50 20.31 -2.18
N ASP A 531 6.62 18.98 -2.10
CA ASP A 531 6.55 18.08 -3.25
C ASP A 531 5.11 17.62 -3.56
N PHE A 532 4.15 17.98 -2.70
CA PHE A 532 2.75 17.57 -2.87
C PHE A 532 2.00 18.39 -3.93
N PRO A 533 2.03 19.74 -3.96
CA PRO A 533 1.40 20.51 -5.03
C PRO A 533 1.97 20.11 -6.39
N ALA A 534 1.12 19.75 -7.34
CA ALA A 534 1.58 19.22 -8.62
C ALA A 534 0.57 19.44 -9.74
N LEU A 535 1.12 19.70 -10.93
CA LEU A 535 0.47 19.56 -12.22
C LEU A 535 0.95 18.26 -12.85
N THR A 536 0.06 17.29 -13.04
CA THR A 536 0.36 16.03 -13.73
C THR A 536 -0.23 16.04 -15.13
N VAL A 537 0.45 15.40 -16.10
CA VAL A 537 0.11 15.51 -17.52
C VAL A 537 0.24 14.15 -18.19
N ALA A 538 -0.82 13.72 -18.88
CA ALA A 538 -0.86 12.50 -19.69
C ALA A 538 -0.89 12.85 -21.19
N PRO A 539 -0.19 12.11 -22.06
CA PRO A 539 -0.38 12.23 -23.51
C PRO A 539 -1.75 11.68 -23.93
N VAL A 540 -2.41 12.32 -24.88
CA VAL A 540 -3.68 11.88 -25.44
C VAL A 540 -3.52 11.71 -26.96
N ALA A 541 -3.90 10.55 -27.47
CA ALA A 541 -3.66 10.20 -28.88
C ALA A 541 -4.42 11.09 -29.87
N ASP A 542 -5.71 11.36 -29.61
CA ASP A 542 -6.56 12.19 -30.48
C ASP A 542 -7.71 12.85 -29.68
N THR A 543 -8.01 14.10 -30.04
CA THR A 543 -9.13 14.89 -29.49
C THR A 543 -10.16 15.29 -30.55
N LYS A 544 -10.06 14.74 -31.78
CA LYS A 544 -10.98 15.06 -32.88
C LYS A 544 -12.34 14.42 -32.75
N GLY A 545 -12.43 13.30 -32.06
CA GLY A 545 -13.66 12.57 -31.82
C GLY A 545 -14.38 13.03 -30.55
N ASP A 546 -15.26 12.16 -30.04
CA ASP A 546 -15.84 12.30 -28.71
C ASP A 546 -14.79 11.91 -27.67
N ILE A 547 -14.54 12.78 -26.72
CA ILE A 547 -13.60 12.57 -25.61
C ILE A 547 -14.38 11.95 -24.44
N ARG A 548 -14.04 10.74 -24.06
CA ARG A 548 -14.66 10.03 -22.93
C ARG A 548 -13.76 10.07 -21.71
N LEU A 549 -14.33 10.44 -20.58
CA LEU A 549 -13.63 10.53 -19.31
C LEU A 549 -14.48 9.94 -18.18
N ARG A 550 -13.87 9.16 -17.33
CA ARG A 550 -14.41 8.74 -16.03
C ARG A 550 -13.52 9.27 -14.92
N LEU A 551 -14.13 9.86 -13.90
CA LEU A 551 -13.45 10.32 -12.70
C LEU A 551 -14.01 9.57 -11.51
N PHE A 552 -13.13 9.14 -10.63
CA PHE A 552 -13.46 8.58 -9.33
C PHE A 552 -12.94 9.54 -8.27
N VAL A 553 -13.85 10.12 -7.52
CA VAL A 553 -13.55 11.09 -6.46
C VAL A 553 -13.89 10.48 -5.13
N ASP A 554 -12.94 10.53 -4.20
CA ASP A 554 -13.14 10.15 -2.81
C ASP A 554 -12.65 11.27 -1.90
N ARG A 555 -12.80 11.12 -0.60
CA ARG A 555 -12.43 12.14 0.40
C ARG A 555 -10.98 12.61 0.30
N SER A 556 -10.10 11.77 -0.21
CA SER A 556 -8.66 12.05 -0.29
C SER A 556 -8.02 11.72 -1.64
N SER A 557 -8.82 11.53 -2.70
CA SER A 557 -8.26 11.18 -4.01
C SER A 557 -9.13 11.59 -5.19
N VAL A 558 -8.49 11.74 -6.36
CA VAL A 558 -9.12 11.83 -7.67
C VAL A 558 -8.36 10.90 -8.62
N GLU A 559 -9.05 9.90 -9.16
CA GLU A 559 -8.54 9.03 -10.22
C GLU A 559 -9.27 9.35 -11.52
N ALA A 560 -8.51 9.64 -12.60
CA ALA A 560 -9.06 9.92 -13.93
C ALA A 560 -8.69 8.80 -14.92
N PHE A 561 -9.66 8.36 -15.71
CA PHE A 561 -9.50 7.37 -16.77
C PHE A 561 -10.05 7.94 -18.07
N GLY A 562 -9.14 8.23 -19.01
CA GLY A 562 -9.53 8.82 -20.28
C GLY A 562 -9.47 7.82 -21.43
N GLU A 563 -10.28 8.07 -22.46
CA GLU A 563 -10.34 7.30 -23.70
C GLU A 563 -10.51 5.79 -23.44
N ASP A 564 -11.49 5.46 -22.57
CA ASP A 564 -11.77 4.11 -22.11
C ASP A 564 -10.59 3.41 -21.41
N GLY A 565 -9.75 4.18 -20.71
CA GLY A 565 -8.59 3.68 -19.96
C GLY A 565 -7.26 3.67 -20.71
N LYS A 566 -7.17 4.34 -21.87
CA LYS A 566 -5.90 4.50 -22.60
C LYS A 566 -4.90 5.36 -21.84
N PHE A 567 -5.36 6.17 -20.91
CA PHE A 567 -4.55 6.72 -19.84
C PHE A 567 -5.29 6.64 -18.51
N ALA A 568 -4.52 6.49 -17.43
CA ALA A 568 -4.97 6.63 -16.05
C ALA A 568 -4.13 7.70 -15.35
N MET A 569 -4.72 8.42 -14.41
CA MET A 569 -4.06 9.46 -13.64
C MET A 569 -4.61 9.49 -12.23
N THR A 570 -3.77 9.15 -11.26
CA THR A 570 -4.13 9.04 -9.84
C THR A 570 -3.44 10.13 -9.04
N ASN A 571 -4.22 10.96 -8.35
CA ASN A 571 -3.69 12.00 -7.47
C ASN A 571 -4.44 12.03 -6.14
N LEU A 572 -3.69 12.10 -5.04
CA LEU A 572 -4.22 12.43 -3.72
C LEU A 572 -4.64 13.89 -3.66
N VAL A 573 -5.67 14.17 -2.87
CA VAL A 573 -6.19 15.50 -2.54
C VAL A 573 -6.64 15.51 -1.09
N PHE A 574 -6.59 16.67 -0.42
CA PHE A 574 -7.01 16.77 0.99
C PHE A 574 -7.88 18.00 1.21
N PRO A 575 -9.10 18.04 0.64
CA PRO A 575 -9.97 19.22 0.74
C PRO A 575 -10.50 19.41 2.16
N SER A 576 -10.65 20.67 2.58
CA SER A 576 -11.23 21.02 3.88
C SER A 576 -12.71 20.67 3.98
N ALA A 577 -13.42 20.65 2.84
CA ALA A 577 -14.79 20.19 2.67
C ALA A 577 -14.90 19.43 1.33
N PRO A 578 -15.87 18.50 1.15
CA PRO A 578 -16.08 17.82 -0.10
C PRO A 578 -16.25 18.78 -1.28
N TYR A 579 -15.71 18.40 -2.45
CA TYR A 579 -16.01 19.13 -3.68
C TYR A 579 -17.47 18.94 -4.04
N ASN A 580 -18.23 20.01 -4.04
CA ASN A 580 -19.69 20.03 -4.24
C ASN A 580 -20.12 20.81 -5.50
N ARG A 581 -19.16 21.40 -6.24
CA ARG A 581 -19.38 22.22 -7.41
C ARG A 581 -18.54 21.75 -8.58
N MET A 582 -19.08 21.86 -9.79
CA MET A 582 -18.36 21.56 -11.03
C MET A 582 -18.48 22.74 -11.99
N VAL A 583 -17.33 23.26 -12.43
CA VAL A 583 -17.24 24.41 -13.35
C VAL A 583 -16.51 23.98 -14.61
N PHE A 584 -17.06 24.37 -15.77
CA PHE A 584 -16.46 24.19 -17.08
C PHE A 584 -16.00 25.54 -17.63
N ASP A 585 -14.95 25.53 -18.48
CA ASP A 585 -14.48 26.70 -19.23
C ASP A 585 -13.82 26.25 -20.53
N SER A 586 -14.01 27.01 -21.60
CA SER A 586 -13.39 26.75 -22.89
C SER A 586 -12.08 27.53 -23.12
N GLY A 587 -11.78 28.51 -22.27
CA GLY A 587 -10.73 29.50 -22.52
C GLY A 587 -11.06 30.33 -23.76
N THR A 588 -10.87 29.76 -24.95
CA THR A 588 -11.27 30.35 -26.23
C THR A 588 -12.02 29.31 -27.07
N GLY A 589 -12.93 29.77 -27.92
CA GLY A 589 -13.76 28.87 -28.74
C GLY A 589 -14.89 28.23 -27.91
N LYS A 590 -15.32 27.04 -28.29
CA LYS A 590 -16.40 26.32 -27.61
C LYS A 590 -16.22 24.80 -27.66
N PHE A 591 -16.87 24.11 -26.74
CA PHE A 591 -17.07 22.67 -26.79
C PHE A 591 -18.46 22.30 -26.28
N THR A 592 -18.86 21.06 -26.48
CA THR A 592 -20.14 20.53 -26.01
C THR A 592 -19.91 19.41 -25.01
N VAL A 593 -20.58 19.48 -23.86
CA VAL A 593 -20.78 18.36 -22.97
C VAL A 593 -21.97 17.56 -23.50
N LYS A 594 -21.71 16.43 -24.17
CA LYS A 594 -22.73 15.58 -24.80
C LYS A 594 -23.51 14.77 -23.78
N SER A 595 -22.78 14.28 -22.76
CA SER A 595 -23.38 13.59 -21.62
C SER A 595 -22.56 13.86 -20.37
N LEU A 596 -23.23 13.98 -19.25
CA LEU A 596 -22.62 14.12 -17.93
C LEU A 596 -23.50 13.36 -16.94
N THR A 597 -22.94 12.35 -16.32
CA THR A 597 -23.62 11.53 -15.31
C THR A 597 -22.74 11.41 -14.08
N VAL A 598 -23.33 11.59 -12.92
CA VAL A 598 -22.69 11.39 -11.62
C VAL A 598 -23.38 10.24 -10.90
N TYR A 599 -22.59 9.36 -10.33
CA TYR A 599 -23.04 8.29 -9.45
C TYR A 599 -22.46 8.53 -8.06
N LYS A 600 -23.31 8.52 -7.04
CA LYS A 600 -22.85 8.46 -5.66
C LYS A 600 -22.29 7.07 -5.39
N LEU A 601 -21.14 7.01 -4.71
CA LEU A 601 -20.50 5.77 -4.29
C LEU A 601 -20.62 5.58 -2.77
N GLN A 602 -20.75 4.31 -2.34
CA GLN A 602 -20.81 3.90 -0.94
C GLN A 602 -19.95 2.66 -0.70
#